data_931d6c59dbeb44c8fa4027afaedfd0f2
#
_entry.id   931d6c59dbeb44c8fa4027afaedfd0f2
#
_cell.length_a   1.000
_cell.length_b   1.000
_cell.length_c   1.000
_cell.angle_alpha   90.00
_cell.angle_beta   90.00
_cell.angle_gamma   90.00
#
_symmetry.space_group_name_H-M   'P 1'
#
loop_
_entity.id
_entity.type
_entity.pdbx_description
1 polymer ?
#
loop_
_entity_poly.entity_id
_entity_poly.type
_entity_poly.pdbx_seq_one_letter_code
_entity_poly.pdbx_strand_id
1 'polypeptide(L)'
;QITLQYAYGRTAKESCELMKQAVSNLLYQVPIQRYCSINFQAVPVLNDAIGGVKLTSIETVQWWNGSFYEGQEMHLLGEAALDYVRQRDETIPGSSMGRIERQKQYITCYIDQAKEAVKKDLTLPVKLFQSLTEDMCTDLEVEDVTYLASELLQVSVSADDMSMVPGDVVPAGEHEEYHVQTDALKELVVQSFY
;
A
#
# COMPACT_ATOMS: atom_id res chain seq x y z
N GLN A 1 2.83 -1.26 18.59
CA GLN A 1 2.93 -1.02 17.12
C GLN A 1 1.64 -1.47 16.45
N ILE A 2 1.10 -0.63 15.55
CA ILE A 2 -0.17 -0.94 14.87
C ILE A 2 -0.05 -2.20 14.00
N THR A 3 1.07 -2.39 13.33
CA THR A 3 1.33 -3.55 12.46
C THR A 3 1.33 -4.89 13.19
N LEU A 4 1.63 -4.89 14.49
CA LEU A 4 1.61 -6.12 15.31
C LEU A 4 0.19 -6.61 15.59
N GLN A 5 -0.84 -5.76 15.44
CA GLN A 5 -2.22 -6.18 15.70
C GLN A 5 -2.66 -7.33 14.79
N TYR A 6 -2.16 -7.36 13.56
CA TYR A 6 -2.42 -8.47 12.65
C TYR A 6 -1.91 -9.82 13.18
N ALA A 7 -0.78 -9.83 13.90
CA ALA A 7 -0.16 -11.05 14.42
C ALA A 7 -0.90 -11.68 15.62
N TYR A 8 -1.83 -10.95 16.24
CA TYR A 8 -2.58 -11.46 17.41
C TYR A 8 -3.84 -12.25 17.04
N GLY A 9 -4.27 -12.24 15.79
CA GLY A 9 -5.40 -13.03 15.33
C GLY A 9 -5.06 -14.52 15.24
N ARG A 10 -6.02 -15.38 15.55
CA ARG A 10 -5.92 -16.84 15.43
C ARG A 10 -6.23 -17.32 14.02
N THR A 11 -6.88 -16.49 13.24
CA THR A 11 -7.23 -16.73 11.83
C THR A 11 -6.95 -15.44 11.05
N ALA A 12 -6.78 -15.54 9.73
CA ALA A 12 -6.59 -14.37 8.86
C ALA A 12 -7.73 -13.36 9.02
N LYS A 13 -8.98 -13.82 9.13
CA LYS A 13 -10.14 -12.97 9.36
C LYS A 13 -10.04 -12.22 10.70
N GLU A 14 -9.72 -12.91 11.79
CA GLU A 14 -9.55 -12.28 13.11
C GLU A 14 -8.40 -11.26 13.09
N SER A 15 -7.30 -11.57 12.40
CA SER A 15 -6.18 -10.65 12.19
C SER A 15 -6.60 -9.36 11.46
N CYS A 16 -7.40 -9.49 10.41
CA CYS A 16 -7.95 -8.36 9.67
C CYS A 16 -8.88 -7.51 10.53
N GLU A 17 -9.76 -8.13 11.33
CA GLU A 17 -10.65 -7.40 12.23
C GLU A 17 -9.88 -6.66 13.34
N LEU A 18 -8.85 -7.26 13.91
CA LEU A 18 -7.98 -6.60 14.88
C LEU A 18 -7.25 -5.40 14.26
N MET A 19 -6.76 -5.53 13.03
CA MET A 19 -6.13 -4.43 12.31
C MET A 19 -7.14 -3.32 12.01
N LYS A 20 -8.33 -3.67 11.53
CA LYS A 20 -9.42 -2.72 11.27
C LYS A 20 -9.77 -1.92 12.53
N GLN A 21 -9.89 -2.59 13.67
CA GLN A 21 -10.13 -1.93 14.97
C GLN A 21 -8.97 -1.01 15.38
N ALA A 22 -7.72 -1.45 15.18
CA ALA A 22 -6.55 -0.65 15.52
C ALA A 22 -6.45 0.62 14.66
N VAL A 23 -6.74 0.52 13.35
CA VAL A 23 -6.79 1.67 12.45
C VAL A 23 -7.92 2.61 12.83
N SER A 24 -9.13 2.10 13.09
CA SER A 24 -10.27 2.92 13.54
C SER A 24 -9.94 3.66 14.84
N ASN A 25 -9.32 2.99 15.81
CA ASN A 25 -8.90 3.61 17.07
C ASN A 25 -7.86 4.73 16.84
N LEU A 26 -6.87 4.50 15.96
CA LEU A 26 -5.88 5.51 15.61
C LEU A 26 -6.53 6.74 14.97
N LEU A 27 -7.52 6.55 14.12
CA LEU A 27 -8.24 7.60 13.40
C LEU A 27 -9.49 8.12 14.14
N TYR A 28 -9.46 8.13 15.48
CA TYR A 28 -10.53 8.67 16.34
C TYR A 28 -11.92 8.08 16.07
N GLN A 29 -11.96 6.74 15.89
CA GLN A 29 -13.19 5.96 15.64
C GLN A 29 -13.83 6.21 14.27
N VAL A 30 -13.07 6.67 13.27
CA VAL A 30 -13.55 6.62 11.88
C VAL A 30 -13.96 5.19 11.56
N PRO A 31 -15.19 4.95 11.09
CA PRO A 31 -15.67 3.60 10.81
C PRO A 31 -14.94 3.01 9.59
N ILE A 32 -14.23 1.91 9.79
CA ILE A 32 -13.61 1.14 8.71
C ILE A 32 -14.59 0.02 8.32
N GLN A 33 -15.20 0.15 7.16
CA GLN A 33 -16.32 -0.70 6.74
C GLN A 33 -15.85 -2.03 6.15
N ARG A 34 -14.76 -2.01 5.38
CA ARG A 34 -14.25 -3.18 4.66
C ARG A 34 -12.75 -3.33 4.89
N TYR A 35 -12.24 -4.53 4.64
CA TYR A 35 -10.80 -4.78 4.62
C TYR A 35 -10.41 -5.66 3.44
N CYS A 36 -9.15 -5.52 3.03
CA CYS A 36 -8.50 -6.42 2.09
C CYS A 36 -7.04 -6.57 2.52
N SER A 37 -6.65 -7.76 2.90
CA SER A 37 -5.27 -8.12 3.22
C SER A 37 -4.76 -9.07 2.14
N ILE A 38 -3.63 -8.73 1.54
CA ILE A 38 -2.95 -9.54 0.54
C ILE A 38 -1.58 -9.95 1.03
N ASN A 39 -1.09 -11.12 0.61
CA ASN A 39 0.29 -11.50 0.86
C ASN A 39 1.23 -10.86 -0.16
N PHE A 40 2.55 -10.97 0.07
CA PHE A 40 3.53 -10.38 -0.82
C PHE A 40 3.54 -11.01 -2.23
N GLN A 41 3.11 -12.25 -2.37
CA GLN A 41 3.05 -12.93 -3.67
C GLN A 41 1.97 -12.35 -4.59
N ALA A 42 0.97 -11.70 -4.03
CA ALA A 42 -0.04 -11.00 -4.81
C ALA A 42 0.52 -9.77 -5.56
N VAL A 43 1.60 -9.13 -5.08
CA VAL A 43 2.15 -7.92 -5.69
C VAL A 43 2.64 -8.17 -7.13
N PRO A 44 3.48 -9.19 -7.42
CA PRO A 44 3.84 -9.54 -8.78
C PRO A 44 2.63 -9.86 -9.67
N VAL A 45 1.66 -10.60 -9.15
CA VAL A 45 0.45 -10.99 -9.90
C VAL A 45 -0.36 -9.77 -10.31
N LEU A 46 -0.64 -8.86 -9.38
CA LEU A 46 -1.35 -7.61 -9.65
C LEU A 46 -0.60 -6.73 -10.64
N ASN A 47 0.72 -6.60 -10.45
CA ASN A 47 1.58 -5.80 -11.30
C ASN A 47 1.58 -6.31 -12.76
N ASP A 48 1.78 -7.60 -12.95
CA ASP A 48 1.94 -8.19 -14.28
C ASP A 48 0.61 -8.24 -15.05
N ALA A 49 -0.49 -8.33 -14.34
CA ALA A 49 -1.82 -8.33 -14.94
C ALA A 49 -2.18 -7.02 -15.67
N ILE A 50 -1.56 -5.90 -15.30
CA ILE A 50 -1.69 -4.63 -16.02
C ILE A 50 -0.56 -4.40 -17.04
N GLY A 51 0.31 -5.38 -17.23
CA GLY A 51 1.47 -5.31 -18.13
C GLY A 51 2.72 -4.75 -17.48
N GLY A 52 2.78 -4.69 -16.15
CA GLY A 52 3.92 -4.18 -15.38
C GLY A 52 3.95 -2.66 -15.25
N VAL A 53 4.34 -2.18 -14.07
CA VAL A 53 4.42 -0.73 -13.78
C VAL A 53 5.68 -0.13 -14.39
N LYS A 54 5.52 0.97 -15.11
CA LYS A 54 6.60 1.81 -15.62
C LYS A 54 6.72 3.05 -14.76
N LEU A 55 7.93 3.31 -14.28
CA LEU A 55 8.24 4.49 -13.46
C LEU A 55 9.73 4.85 -13.56
N THR A 56 10.10 6.02 -13.05
CA THR A 56 11.48 6.44 -12.84
C THR A 56 11.78 6.37 -11.35
N SER A 57 12.82 5.64 -10.94
CA SER A 57 13.18 5.52 -9.52
C SER A 57 13.49 6.87 -8.88
N ILE A 58 12.92 7.13 -7.71
CA ILE A 58 13.10 8.38 -6.95
C ILE A 58 14.25 8.33 -5.96
N GLU A 59 14.86 7.15 -5.76
CA GLU A 59 16.02 6.99 -4.90
C GLU A 59 16.92 5.84 -5.36
N THR A 60 18.14 5.81 -4.85
CA THR A 60 19.06 4.67 -4.98
C THR A 60 18.91 3.75 -3.79
N VAL A 61 18.63 2.46 -4.05
CA VAL A 61 18.60 1.41 -3.03
C VAL A 61 19.47 0.23 -3.46
N GLN A 62 20.25 -0.27 -2.52
CA GLN A 62 21.05 -1.47 -2.71
C GLN A 62 20.71 -2.49 -1.61
N TRP A 63 20.64 -3.76 -1.99
CA TRP A 63 20.47 -4.88 -1.06
C TRP A 63 21.34 -6.05 -1.50
N TRP A 64 21.38 -7.12 -0.73
CA TRP A 64 22.35 -8.21 -0.87
C TRP A 64 22.42 -8.83 -2.29
N ASN A 65 21.36 -8.79 -3.08
CA ASN A 65 21.30 -9.42 -4.42
C ASN A 65 20.74 -8.50 -5.51
N GLY A 66 20.63 -7.19 -5.27
CA GLY A 66 20.09 -6.28 -6.26
C GLY A 66 20.28 -4.80 -5.92
N SER A 67 19.92 -3.97 -6.86
CA SER A 67 19.92 -2.52 -6.72
C SER A 67 19.02 -1.87 -7.76
N PHE A 68 18.56 -0.65 -7.47
CA PHE A 68 18.06 0.32 -8.45
C PHE A 68 18.61 1.70 -8.10
N TYR A 69 18.64 2.59 -9.08
CA TYR A 69 19.32 3.88 -8.96
C TYR A 69 18.34 5.01 -9.19
N GLU A 70 18.49 6.10 -8.44
CA GLU A 70 17.74 7.34 -8.65
C GLU A 70 17.85 7.80 -10.13
N GLY A 71 16.73 8.20 -10.72
CA GLY A 71 16.63 8.60 -12.12
C GLY A 71 16.60 7.43 -13.12
N GLN A 72 16.70 6.18 -12.69
CA GLN A 72 16.61 5.02 -13.56
C GLN A 72 15.18 4.82 -14.05
N GLU A 73 14.98 4.81 -15.37
CA GLU A 73 13.71 4.37 -15.96
C GLU A 73 13.58 2.85 -15.80
N MET A 74 12.46 2.42 -15.25
CA MET A 74 12.20 1.02 -14.93
C MET A 74 10.86 0.56 -15.52
N HIS A 75 10.84 -0.68 -15.99
CA HIS A 75 9.62 -1.42 -16.27
C HIS A 75 9.59 -2.62 -15.33
N LEU A 76 8.84 -2.48 -14.24
CA LEU A 76 8.77 -3.47 -13.18
C LEU A 76 7.89 -4.64 -13.63
N LEU A 77 8.45 -5.83 -13.64
CA LEU A 77 7.77 -7.10 -13.94
C LEU A 77 8.10 -8.13 -12.86
N GLY A 78 7.14 -8.97 -12.52
CA GLY A 78 7.30 -10.04 -11.55
C GLY A 78 7.83 -9.54 -10.21
N GLU A 79 8.84 -10.22 -9.67
CA GLU A 79 9.47 -9.90 -8.38
C GLU A 79 10.09 -8.50 -8.32
N ALA A 80 10.45 -7.89 -9.46
CA ALA A 80 11.00 -6.54 -9.45
C ALA A 80 10.00 -5.50 -8.92
N ALA A 81 8.70 -5.72 -9.08
CA ALA A 81 7.67 -4.87 -8.50
C ALA A 81 7.65 -5.01 -6.96
N LEU A 82 7.76 -6.23 -6.46
CA LEU A 82 7.84 -6.50 -5.02
C LEU A 82 9.12 -5.91 -4.43
N ASP A 83 10.26 -6.10 -5.08
CA ASP A 83 11.54 -5.55 -4.63
C ASP A 83 11.46 -4.02 -4.54
N TYR A 84 10.88 -3.34 -5.53
CA TYR A 84 10.75 -1.88 -5.53
C TYR A 84 9.98 -1.35 -4.31
N VAL A 85 8.89 -1.98 -3.93
CA VAL A 85 8.05 -1.52 -2.82
C VAL A 85 8.51 -2.04 -1.44
N ARG A 86 9.40 -3.05 -1.41
CA ARG A 86 9.78 -3.72 -0.17
C ARG A 86 11.21 -3.41 0.27
N GLN A 87 12.17 -3.46 -0.66
CA GLN A 87 13.59 -3.40 -0.32
C GLN A 87 13.97 -2.04 0.25
N ARG A 88 14.92 -2.04 1.18
CA ARG A 88 15.55 -0.86 1.74
C ARG A 88 16.96 -1.21 2.20
N ASP A 89 17.82 -0.23 2.28
CA ASP A 89 19.10 -0.38 2.96
C ASP A 89 18.89 -0.21 4.46
N GLU A 90 18.94 -1.32 5.19
CA GLU A 90 18.73 -1.34 6.65
C GLU A 90 19.88 -0.73 7.43
N THR A 91 21.03 -0.48 6.78
CA THR A 91 22.19 0.18 7.40
C THR A 91 22.03 1.70 7.45
N ILE A 92 21.08 2.25 6.67
CA ILE A 92 20.81 3.68 6.61
C ILE A 92 19.64 4.04 7.55
N PRO A 93 19.89 4.82 8.61
CA PRO A 93 18.81 5.34 9.46
C PRO A 93 17.77 6.10 8.65
N GLY A 94 16.49 5.91 8.95
CA GLY A 94 15.40 6.59 8.24
C GLY A 94 15.08 6.03 6.86
N SER A 95 15.75 4.97 6.37
CA SER A 95 15.45 4.35 5.08
C SER A 95 14.00 3.83 4.93
N SER A 96 13.28 3.70 6.06
CA SER A 96 11.86 3.39 6.07
C SER A 96 11.01 4.50 5.42
N MET A 97 11.42 5.76 5.53
CA MET A 97 10.72 6.90 4.93
C MET A 97 10.87 6.88 3.40
N GLY A 98 12.08 6.66 2.87
CA GLY A 98 12.30 6.49 1.44
C GLY A 98 11.46 5.37 0.85
N ARG A 99 11.34 4.23 1.56
CA ARG A 99 10.45 3.14 1.15
C ARG A 99 8.98 3.58 1.08
N ILE A 100 8.49 4.39 2.03
CA ILE A 100 7.12 4.91 2.00
C ILE A 100 6.90 5.79 0.76
N GLU A 101 7.84 6.68 0.44
CA GLU A 101 7.73 7.54 -0.74
C GLU A 101 7.74 6.71 -2.04
N ARG A 102 8.56 5.66 -2.13
CA ARG A 102 8.52 4.72 -3.26
C ARG A 102 7.20 3.95 -3.34
N GLN A 103 6.63 3.57 -2.22
CA GLN A 103 5.31 2.93 -2.18
C GLN A 103 4.21 3.86 -2.70
N LYS A 104 4.22 5.15 -2.30
CA LYS A 104 3.31 6.16 -2.83
C LYS A 104 3.47 6.32 -4.34
N GLN A 105 4.70 6.47 -4.83
CA GLN A 105 4.98 6.56 -6.26
C GLN A 105 4.46 5.33 -7.00
N TYR A 106 4.79 4.12 -6.50
CA TYR A 106 4.37 2.88 -7.13
C TYR A 106 2.84 2.78 -7.20
N ILE A 107 2.12 3.07 -6.11
CA ILE A 107 0.66 3.02 -6.07
C ILE A 107 0.06 4.02 -7.07
N THR A 108 0.57 5.25 -7.14
CA THR A 108 0.10 6.25 -8.11
C THR A 108 0.30 5.76 -9.54
N CYS A 109 1.52 5.31 -9.89
CA CYS A 109 1.81 4.79 -11.23
C CYS A 109 0.98 3.53 -11.55
N TYR A 110 0.79 2.65 -10.57
CA TYR A 110 -0.03 1.45 -10.72
C TYR A 110 -1.49 1.81 -11.02
N ILE A 111 -2.09 2.72 -10.26
CA ILE A 111 -3.48 3.15 -10.45
C ILE A 111 -3.68 3.73 -11.86
N ASP A 112 -2.80 4.61 -12.31
CA ASP A 112 -2.91 5.23 -13.64
C ASP A 112 -2.82 4.19 -14.76
N GLN A 113 -1.84 3.27 -14.66
CA GLN A 113 -1.67 2.22 -15.66
C GLN A 113 -2.79 1.16 -15.57
N ALA A 114 -3.28 0.85 -14.36
CA ALA A 114 -4.41 -0.04 -14.16
C ALA A 114 -5.69 0.52 -14.81
N LYS A 115 -5.96 1.82 -14.70
CA LYS A 115 -7.09 2.46 -15.38
C LYS A 115 -7.05 2.24 -16.90
N GLU A 116 -5.87 2.38 -17.50
CA GLU A 116 -5.71 2.14 -18.94
C GLU A 116 -5.90 0.66 -19.30
N ALA A 117 -5.49 -0.27 -18.44
CA ALA A 117 -5.73 -1.69 -18.61
C ALA A 117 -7.23 -2.04 -18.46
N VAL A 118 -7.91 -1.48 -17.46
CA VAL A 118 -9.35 -1.68 -17.22
C VAL A 118 -10.18 -1.09 -18.34
N LYS A 119 -9.82 0.06 -18.92
CA LYS A 119 -10.51 0.61 -20.10
C LYS A 119 -10.47 -0.34 -21.31
N LYS A 120 -9.44 -1.18 -21.43
CA LYS A 120 -9.30 -2.19 -22.49
C LYS A 120 -10.01 -3.49 -22.15
N ASP A 121 -10.09 -3.85 -20.87
CA ASP A 121 -10.80 -5.03 -20.36
C ASP A 121 -11.53 -4.69 -19.06
N LEU A 122 -12.80 -4.32 -19.17
CA LEU A 122 -13.65 -3.97 -18.02
C LEU A 122 -13.86 -5.13 -17.03
N THR A 123 -13.53 -6.36 -17.42
CA THR A 123 -13.63 -7.53 -16.55
C THR A 123 -12.35 -7.77 -15.74
N LEU A 124 -11.26 -7.04 -16.02
CA LEU A 124 -9.98 -7.21 -15.39
C LEU A 124 -10.02 -7.13 -13.85
N PRO A 125 -10.72 -6.15 -13.21
CA PRO A 125 -10.78 -6.08 -11.75
C PRO A 125 -11.36 -7.34 -11.12
N VAL A 126 -12.45 -7.87 -11.69
CA VAL A 126 -13.10 -9.09 -11.21
C VAL A 126 -12.21 -10.32 -11.42
N LYS A 127 -11.57 -10.44 -12.57
CA LYS A 127 -10.60 -11.53 -12.85
C LYS A 127 -9.45 -11.51 -11.84
N LEU A 128 -8.89 -10.34 -11.55
CA LEU A 128 -7.83 -10.20 -10.56
C LEU A 128 -8.30 -10.57 -9.17
N PHE A 129 -9.44 -10.07 -8.74
CA PHE A 129 -10.03 -10.41 -7.45
C PHE A 129 -10.20 -11.92 -7.28
N GLN A 130 -10.71 -12.59 -8.32
CA GLN A 130 -10.88 -14.05 -8.31
C GLN A 130 -9.55 -14.81 -8.32
N SER A 131 -8.53 -14.30 -9.02
CA SER A 131 -7.22 -14.98 -9.09
C SER A 131 -6.43 -14.90 -7.79
N LEU A 132 -6.72 -13.95 -6.91
CA LEU A 132 -6.03 -13.74 -5.64
C LEU A 132 -6.70 -14.41 -4.43
N THR A 133 -7.71 -15.25 -4.64
CA THR A 133 -8.50 -15.84 -3.54
C THR A 133 -7.66 -16.59 -2.52
N GLU A 134 -6.56 -17.26 -2.94
CA GLU A 134 -5.65 -17.97 -2.03
C GLU A 134 -4.62 -17.05 -1.36
N ASP A 135 -4.34 -15.88 -1.95
CA ASP A 135 -3.35 -14.91 -1.50
C ASP A 135 -3.97 -13.74 -0.74
N MET A 136 -5.29 -13.76 -0.51
CA MET A 136 -6.06 -12.64 0.01
C MET A 136 -6.98 -13.07 1.15
N CYS A 137 -7.14 -12.20 2.14
CA CYS A 137 -8.20 -12.27 3.13
C CYS A 137 -8.99 -10.95 3.08
N THR A 138 -10.27 -11.03 2.73
CA THR A 138 -11.11 -9.85 2.55
C THR A 138 -12.56 -10.13 2.92
N ASP A 139 -13.31 -9.09 3.26
CA ASP A 139 -14.77 -9.08 3.37
C ASP A 139 -15.44 -8.34 2.19
N LEU A 140 -14.66 -8.00 1.14
CA LEU A 140 -15.17 -7.49 -0.12
C LEU A 140 -15.83 -8.62 -0.92
N GLU A 141 -16.89 -8.28 -1.61
CA GLU A 141 -17.57 -9.14 -2.60
C GLU A 141 -17.30 -8.63 -4.03
N VAL A 142 -17.66 -9.39 -5.04
CA VAL A 142 -17.44 -9.02 -6.46
C VAL A 142 -18.14 -7.71 -6.81
N GLU A 143 -19.30 -7.47 -6.22
CA GLU A 143 -20.08 -6.24 -6.36
C GLU A 143 -19.33 -5.03 -5.82
N ASP A 144 -18.69 -5.16 -4.64
CA ASP A 144 -17.86 -4.11 -4.04
C ASP A 144 -16.67 -3.78 -4.95
N VAL A 145 -16.00 -4.81 -5.48
CA VAL A 145 -14.85 -4.63 -6.39
C VAL A 145 -15.26 -3.96 -7.69
N THR A 146 -16.41 -4.35 -8.25
CA THR A 146 -16.94 -3.75 -9.47
C THR A 146 -17.28 -2.28 -9.26
N TYR A 147 -17.94 -1.96 -8.14
CA TYR A 147 -18.25 -0.58 -7.77
C TYR A 147 -16.98 0.25 -7.59
N LEU A 148 -16.04 -0.20 -6.76
CA LEU A 148 -14.79 0.51 -6.49
C LEU A 148 -13.97 0.73 -7.78
N ALA A 149 -13.91 -0.26 -8.67
CA ALA A 149 -13.23 -0.12 -9.95
C ALA A 149 -13.91 0.94 -10.84
N SER A 150 -15.24 1.01 -10.86
CA SER A 150 -15.96 2.02 -11.63
C SER A 150 -15.74 3.44 -11.10
N GLU A 151 -15.72 3.63 -9.78
CA GLU A 151 -15.43 4.91 -9.15
C GLU A 151 -13.97 5.33 -9.40
N LEU A 152 -13.02 4.39 -9.29
CA LEU A 152 -11.61 4.65 -9.53
C LEU A 152 -11.34 5.15 -10.96
N LEU A 153 -12.09 4.71 -11.96
CA LEU A 153 -11.96 5.21 -13.34
C LEU A 153 -12.28 6.70 -13.49
N GLN A 154 -13.07 7.25 -12.57
CA GLN A 154 -13.59 8.62 -12.66
C GLN A 154 -12.74 9.64 -11.86
N VAL A 155 -11.91 9.19 -10.90
CA VAL A 155 -11.09 10.04 -10.07
C VAL A 155 -9.65 10.06 -10.54
N SER A 156 -8.93 11.15 -10.35
CA SER A 156 -7.46 11.18 -10.45
C SER A 156 -6.87 10.91 -9.06
N VAL A 157 -5.80 10.15 -9.01
CA VAL A 157 -5.06 9.89 -7.76
C VAL A 157 -3.62 10.31 -7.98
N SER A 158 -3.12 11.16 -7.10
CA SER A 158 -1.74 11.64 -7.10
C SER A 158 -1.03 11.27 -5.79
N ALA A 159 0.28 11.40 -5.74
CA ALA A 159 1.03 11.20 -4.51
C ALA A 159 0.63 12.19 -3.40
N ASP A 160 0.15 13.40 -3.78
CA ASP A 160 -0.29 14.43 -2.84
C ASP A 160 -1.61 14.08 -2.15
N ASP A 161 -2.41 13.18 -2.73
CA ASP A 161 -3.63 12.67 -2.12
C ASP A 161 -3.36 11.61 -1.03
N MET A 162 -2.10 11.19 -0.88
CA MET A 162 -1.68 10.18 0.10
C MET A 162 -1.02 10.85 1.30
N SER A 163 -1.80 11.13 2.32
CA SER A 163 -1.30 11.70 3.57
C SER A 163 -0.64 10.64 4.44
N MET A 164 0.42 11.03 5.14
CA MET A 164 0.99 10.23 6.23
C MET A 164 0.35 10.63 7.56
N VAL A 165 0.22 9.68 8.47
CA VAL A 165 -0.08 9.98 9.87
C VAL A 165 1.02 10.92 10.39
N PRO A 166 0.69 12.13 10.89
CA PRO A 166 1.69 13.06 11.38
C PRO A 166 2.43 12.51 12.61
N GLY A 167 3.75 12.62 12.63
CA GLY A 167 4.56 12.14 13.74
C GLY A 167 6.05 12.26 13.48
N ASP A 168 6.84 11.89 14.49
CA ASP A 168 8.29 11.96 14.48
C ASP A 168 8.90 10.59 14.72
N VAL A 169 10.00 10.30 14.03
CA VAL A 169 10.83 9.14 14.31
C VAL A 169 11.74 9.46 15.48
N VAL A 170 11.64 8.68 16.54
CA VAL A 170 12.43 8.86 17.77
C VAL A 170 13.29 7.63 18.01
N PRO A 171 14.61 7.79 18.23
CA PRO A 171 15.47 6.68 18.61
C PRO A 171 15.04 6.06 19.95
N ALA A 172 14.85 4.74 19.99
CA ALA A 172 14.45 3.98 21.17
C ALA A 172 15.37 2.75 21.35
N GLY A 173 16.59 2.96 21.83
CA GLY A 173 17.60 1.92 21.97
C GLY A 173 18.09 1.39 20.64
N GLU A 174 17.89 0.09 20.38
CA GLU A 174 18.27 -0.56 19.10
C GLU A 174 17.23 -0.37 17.98
N HIS A 175 16.10 0.27 18.27
CA HIS A 175 15.00 0.46 17.34
C HIS A 175 14.61 1.92 17.24
N GLU A 176 13.83 2.24 16.21
CA GLU A 176 13.15 3.52 16.05
C GLU A 176 11.68 3.38 16.40
N GLU A 177 11.12 4.36 17.10
CA GLU A 177 9.69 4.46 17.37
C GLU A 177 9.12 5.63 16.58
N TYR A 178 7.86 5.49 16.15
CA TYR A 178 7.13 6.56 15.51
C TYR A 178 6.14 7.16 16.51
N HIS A 179 6.40 8.38 16.92
CA HIS A 179 5.57 9.10 17.89
C HIS A 179 4.57 9.99 17.16
N VAL A 180 3.28 9.64 17.25
CA VAL A 180 2.20 10.34 16.57
C VAL A 180 1.95 11.70 17.21
N GLN A 181 1.87 12.75 16.38
CA GLN A 181 1.45 14.09 16.77
C GLN A 181 -0.10 14.15 16.80
N THR A 182 -0.67 13.94 17.98
CA THR A 182 -2.13 13.73 18.17
C THR A 182 -2.99 14.88 17.66
N ASP A 183 -2.58 16.14 17.86
CA ASP A 183 -3.36 17.30 17.42
C ASP A 183 -3.35 17.43 15.89
N ALA A 184 -2.20 17.28 15.27
CA ALA A 184 -2.06 17.28 13.81
C ALA A 184 -2.81 16.10 13.17
N LEU A 185 -2.78 14.91 13.80
CA LEU A 185 -3.57 13.76 13.33
C LEU A 185 -5.08 14.04 13.40
N LYS A 186 -5.54 14.70 14.47
CA LYS A 186 -6.95 15.06 14.60
C LYS A 186 -7.40 16.02 13.50
N GLU A 187 -6.58 17.03 13.18
CA GLU A 187 -6.83 17.94 12.08
C GLU A 187 -6.89 17.22 10.75
N LEU A 188 -5.92 16.32 10.49
CA LEU A 188 -5.89 15.50 9.28
C LEU A 188 -7.16 14.64 9.15
N VAL A 189 -7.59 13.99 10.22
CA VAL A 189 -8.80 13.16 10.22
C VAL A 189 -10.05 13.98 9.91
N VAL A 190 -10.19 15.18 10.53
CA VAL A 190 -11.31 16.07 10.23
C VAL A 190 -11.31 16.51 8.77
N GLN A 191 -10.17 16.87 8.23
CA GLN A 191 -10.06 17.30 6.81
C GLN A 191 -10.33 16.17 5.82
N SER A 192 -10.00 14.92 6.18
CA SER A 192 -10.09 13.78 5.25
C SER A 192 -11.45 13.07 5.28
N PHE A 193 -12.19 13.15 6.39
CA PHE A 193 -13.39 12.31 6.58
C PHE A 193 -14.66 13.10 6.97
N TYR A 194 -14.54 14.41 7.23
CA TYR A 194 -15.65 15.28 7.63
C TYR A 194 -15.64 16.61 6.89
#